data_ba2dedf452941480370b14388609171f
#
_entry.id   ba2dedf452941480370b14388609171f
#
_cell.length_a   1.000
_cell.length_b   1.000
_cell.length_c   1.000
_cell.angle_alpha   90.00
_cell.angle_beta   90.00
_cell.angle_gamma   90.00
#
_symmetry.space_group_name_H-M   'P 1'
#
loop_
_entity.id
_entity.type
_entity.pdbx_description
1 polymer ?
#
loop_
_entity_poly.entity_id
_entity_poly.type
_entity_poly.pdbx_seq_one_letter_code
_entity_poly.pdbx_strand_id
1 'polypeptide(L)'
;LDAIVLAVVSKEEEGTYGYKITQDVRVAIEVSESTLYPVLRRLQKDGCLMVYDRECGGRNRRYYRITDEGRKKLDDYRREWDDYSSKISELFSEEGV
;
A
#
# COMPACT_ATOMS: atom_id res chain seq x y z
N LEU A 1 -6.55 4.71 0.55
CA LEU A 1 -6.19 3.49 -0.18
C LEU A 1 -4.71 3.47 -0.56
N ASP A 2 -4.14 4.61 -0.90
CA ASP A 2 -2.71 4.71 -1.23
C ASP A 2 -1.82 4.17 -0.10
N ALA A 3 -2.13 4.54 1.14
CA ALA A 3 -1.37 4.09 2.30
C ALA A 3 -1.41 2.57 2.47
N ILE A 4 -2.58 1.98 2.28
CA ILE A 4 -2.76 0.54 2.40
C ILE A 4 -1.98 -0.20 1.31
N VAL A 5 -2.05 0.29 0.08
CA VAL A 5 -1.31 -0.29 -1.04
C VAL A 5 0.20 -0.21 -0.82
N LEU A 6 0.70 0.95 -0.40
CA LEU A 6 2.12 1.12 -0.11
C LEU A 6 2.58 0.20 1.03
N ALA A 7 1.76 0.06 2.07
CA ALA A 7 2.07 -0.83 3.18
C ALA A 7 2.16 -2.30 2.73
N VAL A 8 1.22 -2.74 1.91
CA VAL A 8 1.20 -4.11 1.37
C VAL A 8 2.42 -4.37 0.50
N VAL A 9 2.71 -3.46 -0.43
CA VAL A 9 3.87 -3.63 -1.34
C VAL A 9 5.19 -3.58 -0.57
N SER A 10 5.27 -2.77 0.48
CA SER A 10 6.50 -2.62 1.27
C SER A 10 6.95 -3.90 1.96
N LYS A 11 6.04 -4.83 2.21
CA LYS A 11 6.35 -6.11 2.86
C LYS A 11 7.01 -7.12 1.92
N GLU A 12 6.93 -6.88 0.63
CA GLU A 12 7.52 -7.75 -0.38
C GLU A 12 8.76 -7.07 -0.97
N GLU A 13 9.91 -7.31 -0.35
CA GLU A 13 11.18 -6.66 -0.75
C GLU A 13 11.56 -6.91 -2.21
N GLU A 14 11.27 -8.11 -2.70
CA GLU A 14 11.56 -8.49 -4.08
C GLU A 14 10.47 -8.11 -5.07
N GLY A 15 9.39 -7.52 -4.56
CA GLY A 15 8.27 -7.10 -5.38
C GLY A 15 7.09 -8.05 -5.32
N THR A 16 5.96 -7.58 -5.79
CA THR A 16 4.70 -8.33 -5.81
C THR A 16 3.89 -7.93 -7.04
N TYR A 17 2.83 -8.64 -7.33
CA TYR A 17 2.03 -8.43 -8.53
C TYR A 17 0.58 -8.09 -8.17
N GLY A 18 -0.13 -7.53 -9.16
CA GLY A 18 -1.46 -6.93 -8.94
C GLY A 18 -2.46 -7.83 -8.24
N TYR A 19 -2.55 -9.10 -8.65
CA TYR A 19 -3.50 -10.03 -8.04
C TYR A 19 -3.18 -10.27 -6.56
N LYS A 20 -1.91 -10.47 -6.23
CA LYS A 20 -1.49 -10.68 -4.84
C LYS A 20 -1.70 -9.41 -4.01
N ILE A 21 -1.40 -8.24 -4.59
CA ILE A 21 -1.67 -6.96 -3.93
C ILE A 21 -3.15 -6.86 -3.58
N THR A 22 -4.02 -7.18 -4.53
CA THR A 22 -5.47 -7.12 -4.31
C THR A 22 -5.89 -8.03 -3.16
N GLN A 23 -5.38 -9.26 -3.12
CA GLN A 23 -5.70 -10.19 -2.05
C GLN A 23 -5.21 -9.69 -0.69
N ASP A 24 -3.99 -9.17 -0.64
CA ASP A 24 -3.42 -8.69 0.61
C ASP A 24 -4.14 -7.44 1.12
N VAL A 25 -4.57 -6.56 0.22
CA VAL A 25 -5.38 -5.39 0.59
C VAL A 25 -6.75 -5.81 1.12
N ARG A 26 -7.35 -6.86 0.57
CA ARG A 26 -8.66 -7.35 1.00
C ARG A 26 -8.69 -7.87 2.44
N VAL A 27 -7.53 -8.15 3.02
CA VAL A 27 -7.45 -8.49 4.44
C VAL A 27 -7.91 -7.30 5.30
N ALA A 28 -7.65 -6.08 4.84
CA ALA A 28 -8.00 -4.87 5.58
C ALA A 28 -9.30 -4.23 5.10
N ILE A 29 -9.50 -4.18 3.78
CA ILE A 29 -10.69 -3.55 3.20
C ILE A 29 -11.17 -4.34 1.98
N GLU A 30 -12.46 -4.25 1.72
CA GLU A 30 -13.05 -4.87 0.54
C GLU A 30 -12.86 -3.97 -0.67
N VAL A 31 -12.15 -4.47 -1.68
CA VAL A 31 -11.81 -3.70 -2.89
C VAL A 31 -11.61 -4.63 -4.07
N SER A 32 -11.95 -4.15 -5.28
CA SER A 32 -11.77 -4.89 -6.52
C SER A 32 -10.46 -4.50 -7.20
N GLU A 33 -9.99 -5.36 -8.12
CA GLU A 33 -8.83 -5.06 -8.95
C GLU A 33 -9.04 -3.80 -9.78
N SER A 34 -10.25 -3.60 -10.30
CA SER A 34 -10.56 -2.41 -11.10
C SER A 34 -10.40 -1.11 -10.30
N THR A 35 -10.59 -1.16 -9.00
CA THR A 35 -10.35 -0.02 -8.11
C THR A 35 -8.87 0.15 -7.79
N LEU A 36 -8.14 -0.95 -7.66
CA LEU A 36 -6.72 -0.92 -7.29
C LEU A 36 -5.79 -0.52 -8.43
N TYR A 37 -6.04 -0.97 -9.66
CA TYR A 37 -5.13 -0.68 -10.76
C TYR A 37 -4.91 0.81 -11.01
N PRO A 38 -5.93 1.69 -10.95
CA PRO A 38 -5.69 3.13 -11.05
C PRO A 38 -4.80 3.67 -9.94
N VAL A 39 -4.91 3.13 -8.72
CA VAL A 39 -4.06 3.52 -7.60
C VAL A 39 -2.61 3.12 -7.86
N LEU A 40 -2.39 1.90 -8.34
CA LEU A 40 -1.06 1.42 -8.69
C LEU A 40 -0.41 2.29 -9.77
N ARG A 41 -1.16 2.65 -10.79
CA ARG A 41 -0.66 3.51 -11.87
C ARG A 41 -0.29 4.90 -11.37
N ARG A 42 -1.12 5.47 -10.50
CA ARG A 42 -0.85 6.79 -9.92
C ARG A 42 0.40 6.76 -9.04
N LEU A 43 0.54 5.75 -8.19
CA LEU A 43 1.71 5.59 -7.34
C LEU A 43 2.99 5.37 -8.15
N GLN A 44 2.89 4.65 -9.26
CA GLN A 44 4.01 4.51 -10.19
C GLN A 44 4.39 5.84 -10.81
N LYS A 45 3.40 6.59 -11.29
CA LYS A 45 3.62 7.90 -11.89
C LYS A 45 4.24 8.87 -10.90
N ASP A 46 3.85 8.81 -9.64
CA ASP A 46 4.37 9.67 -8.59
C ASP A 46 5.77 9.22 -8.08
N GLY A 47 6.30 8.14 -8.64
CA GLY A 47 7.62 7.65 -8.26
C GLY A 47 7.64 6.83 -6.98
N CYS A 48 6.47 6.47 -6.44
CA CYS A 48 6.38 5.68 -5.21
C CYS A 48 6.52 4.18 -5.44
N LEU A 49 6.19 3.72 -6.63
CA LEU A 49 6.34 2.31 -7.04
C LEU A 49 7.17 2.22 -8.30
N MET A 50 8.02 1.21 -8.35
CA MET A 50 8.75 0.81 -9.52
C MET A 50 8.06 -0.41 -10.12
N VAL A 51 7.96 -0.44 -11.45
CA VAL A 51 7.32 -1.53 -12.18
C VAL A 51 8.35 -2.23 -13.03
N TYR A 52 8.31 -3.54 -13.03
CA TYR A 52 9.16 -4.37 -13.89
C TYR A 52 8.42 -5.64 -14.26
N ASP A 53 8.82 -6.25 -15.36
CA ASP A 53 8.26 -7.51 -15.79
C ASP A 53 9.12 -8.65 -15.28
N ARG A 54 8.47 -9.73 -14.89
CA ARG A 54 9.14 -10.94 -14.43
C ARG A 54 8.50 -12.15 -15.10
N GLU A 55 9.32 -13.05 -15.58
CA GLU A 55 8.85 -14.29 -16.17
C GLU A 55 8.48 -15.28 -15.08
N CYS A 56 7.24 -15.77 -15.13
CA CYS A 56 6.73 -16.78 -14.21
C CYS A 56 5.99 -17.84 -15.03
N GLY A 57 6.54 -19.05 -15.09
CA GLY A 57 5.90 -20.17 -15.77
C GLY A 57 5.61 -19.90 -17.25
N GLY A 58 6.54 -19.25 -17.96
CA GLY A 58 6.40 -18.94 -19.38
C GLY A 58 5.58 -17.71 -19.69
N ARG A 59 5.12 -16.99 -18.68
CA ARG A 59 4.37 -15.73 -18.82
C ARG A 59 5.09 -14.59 -18.14
N ASN A 60 5.09 -13.43 -18.78
CA ASN A 60 5.57 -12.20 -18.16
C ASN A 60 4.49 -11.64 -17.26
N ARG A 61 4.83 -11.37 -16.01
CA ARG A 61 3.96 -10.70 -15.05
C ARG A 61 4.55 -9.35 -14.69
N ARG A 62 3.66 -8.38 -14.53
CA ARG A 62 4.04 -7.06 -14.06
C ARG A 62 4.16 -7.10 -12.54
N TYR A 63 5.36 -6.77 -12.06
CA TYR A 63 5.67 -6.70 -10.65
C TYR A 63 5.82 -5.26 -10.22
N TYR A 64 5.46 -5.01 -8.98
CA TYR A 64 5.54 -3.70 -8.33
C TYR A 64 6.45 -3.78 -7.13
N ARG A 65 7.28 -2.78 -6.96
CA ARG A 65 8.22 -2.69 -5.84
C ARG A 65 8.18 -1.26 -5.30
N ILE A 66 8.22 -1.11 -3.98
CA ILE A 66 8.24 0.21 -3.39
C ILE A 66 9.60 0.87 -3.60
N THR A 67 9.58 2.16 -3.91
CA THR A 67 10.79 2.97 -4.05
C THR A 67 11.15 3.64 -2.73
N ASP A 68 12.31 4.30 -2.66
CA ASP A 68 12.66 5.12 -1.49
C ASP A 68 11.66 6.25 -1.28
N GLU A 69 11.19 6.86 -2.36
CA GLU A 69 10.12 7.87 -2.29
C GLU A 69 8.84 7.29 -1.74
N GLY A 70 8.49 6.08 -2.17
CA GLY A 70 7.33 5.37 -1.65
C GLY A 70 7.45 5.07 -0.17
N ARG A 71 8.63 4.69 0.30
CA ARG A 71 8.87 4.44 1.72
C ARG A 71 8.74 5.69 2.57
N LYS A 72 9.23 6.83 2.07
CA LYS A 72 9.06 8.12 2.74
C LYS A 72 7.58 8.49 2.86
N LYS A 73 6.84 8.32 1.79
CA LYS A 73 5.40 8.58 1.78
C LYS A 73 4.66 7.66 2.74
N LEU A 74 5.04 6.39 2.78
CA LEU A 74 4.47 5.42 3.72
C LEU A 74 4.74 5.84 5.17
N ASP A 75 5.94 6.31 5.48
CA ASP A 75 6.28 6.80 6.82
C ASP A 75 5.44 8.00 7.20
N ASP A 76 5.17 8.92 6.26
CA ASP A 76 4.28 10.05 6.49
C ASP A 76 2.87 9.59 6.80
N TYR A 77 2.34 8.62 6.07
CA TYR A 77 1.02 8.03 6.33
C TYR A 77 0.96 7.36 7.71
N ARG A 78 2.03 6.65 8.10
CA ARG A 78 2.10 6.04 9.43
C ARG A 78 2.04 7.07 10.54
N ARG A 79 2.74 8.18 10.40
CA ARG A 79 2.71 9.28 11.38
C ARG A 79 1.33 9.91 11.45
N GLU A 80 0.71 10.16 10.31
CA GLU A 80 -0.64 10.69 10.24
C GLU A 80 -1.63 9.74 10.93
N TRP A 81 -1.50 8.45 10.68
CA TRP A 81 -2.35 7.44 11.31
C TRP A 81 -2.14 7.38 12.82
N ASP A 82 -0.89 7.37 13.26
CA ASP A 82 -0.58 7.33 14.69
C ASP A 82 -1.13 8.57 15.41
N ASP A 83 -0.98 9.74 14.82
CA ASP A 83 -1.52 10.97 15.37
C ASP A 83 -3.05 10.94 15.43
N TYR A 84 -3.68 10.54 14.33
CA TYR A 84 -5.13 10.44 14.24
C TYR A 84 -5.70 9.40 15.23
N SER A 85 -5.12 8.20 15.24
CA SER A 85 -5.61 7.12 16.10
C SER A 85 -5.41 7.44 17.57
N SER A 86 -4.32 8.12 17.93
CA SER A 86 -4.09 8.58 19.30
C SER A 86 -5.14 9.56 19.76
N LYS A 87 -5.50 10.51 18.90
CA LYS A 87 -6.55 11.50 19.19
C LYS A 87 -7.91 10.83 19.35
N ILE A 88 -8.22 9.89 18.48
CA ILE A 88 -9.49 9.15 18.57
C ILE A 88 -9.53 8.28 19.83
N SER A 89 -8.44 7.60 20.14
CA SER A 89 -8.34 6.78 21.36
C SER A 89 -8.55 7.63 22.61
N GLU A 90 -8.00 8.84 22.62
CA GLU A 90 -8.18 9.76 23.73
C GLU A 90 -9.64 10.17 23.89
N LEU A 91 -10.36 10.39 22.78
CA LEU A 91 -11.79 10.70 22.81
C LEU A 91 -12.63 9.55 23.35
N PHE A 92 -12.22 8.32 23.12
CA PHE A 92 -12.92 7.13 23.63
C PHE A 92 -12.52 6.78 25.07
N SER A 93 -11.49 7.39 25.61
CA SER A 93 -11.01 7.13 26.96
C SER A 93 -11.95 7.73 28.00
N GLU A 94 -12.38 6.94 28.97
CA GLU A 94 -13.21 7.42 30.09
C GLU A 94 -12.39 8.29 31.04
N GLU A 95 -11.08 8.07 31.11
CA GLU A 95 -10.18 8.84 31.95
C GLU A 95 -9.91 10.24 31.41
N GLY A 96 -10.11 10.44 30.11
CA GLY A 96 -9.95 11.72 29.46
C GLY A 96 -11.12 12.67 29.66
N VAL A 97 -12.13 12.22 30.35
CA VAL A 97 -13.35 12.99 30.59
C VAL A 97 -13.20 13.89 31.82
#